data_97d78677456aaf968881e5503c08df60
#
_entry.id   97d78677456aaf968881e5503c08df60
#
_cell.length_a   1.000
_cell.length_b   1.000
_cell.length_c   1.000
_cell.angle_alpha   90.00
_cell.angle_beta   90.00
_cell.angle_gamma   90.00
#
_symmetry.space_group_name_H-M   'P 1'
#
loop_
_entity.id
_entity.type
_entity.pdbx_description
1 polymer ?
#
loop_
_entity_poly.entity_id
_entity_poly.type
_entity_poly.pdbx_seq_one_letter_code
_entity_poly.pdbx_strand_id
1 'polypeptide(L)'
;AVTHQEIAFEIAVALRKYIKDKGGKCKVFMSPVDVQLDKDDKTMVQPDVFLVCDQSKNTGRCIYGAPDMVIEVTSPSTRKKDFGKKLGKYVDAGVREYWIVDVKNQKVIVYDLGEDFGENMDLMIYGMDGEVPVGIYDGECKIDFEEIVNSVVNI
;
A
#
# COMPACT_ATOMS: atom_id res chain seq x y z
N ALA A 1 7.34 -14.93 -1.83
CA ALA A 1 8.41 -15.15 -2.79
C ALA A 1 9.44 -14.02 -2.76
N VAL A 2 10.65 -14.31 -3.18
CA VAL A 2 11.75 -13.32 -3.15
C VAL A 2 11.43 -12.11 -4.01
N THR A 3 10.90 -12.32 -5.20
CA THR A 3 10.52 -11.22 -6.11
C THR A 3 9.50 -10.27 -5.47
N HIS A 4 8.53 -10.82 -4.75
CA HIS A 4 7.55 -9.99 -4.02
C HIS A 4 8.23 -9.10 -2.98
N GLN A 5 9.15 -9.67 -2.23
CA GLN A 5 9.84 -8.93 -1.18
C GLN A 5 10.71 -7.83 -1.78
N GLU A 6 11.42 -8.12 -2.89
CA GLU A 6 12.21 -7.11 -3.57
C GLU A 6 11.37 -5.93 -4.03
N ILE A 7 10.23 -6.22 -4.66
CA ILE A 7 9.32 -5.17 -5.15
C ILE A 7 8.76 -4.36 -3.98
N ALA A 8 8.28 -5.04 -2.94
CA ALA A 8 7.75 -4.38 -1.75
C ALA A 8 8.79 -3.47 -1.10
N PHE A 9 10.02 -3.96 -0.99
CA PHE A 9 11.11 -3.19 -0.41
C PHE A 9 11.44 -1.94 -1.25
N GLU A 10 11.50 -2.08 -2.57
CA GLU A 10 11.78 -0.94 -3.45
C GLU A 10 10.66 0.12 -3.39
N ILE A 11 9.41 -0.31 -3.29
CA ILE A 11 8.28 0.61 -3.10
C ILE A 11 8.44 1.34 -1.76
N ALA A 12 8.74 0.61 -0.71
CA ALA A 12 8.92 1.20 0.63
C ALA A 12 10.07 2.22 0.64
N VAL A 13 11.18 1.91 -0.01
CA VAL A 13 12.32 2.82 -0.13
C VAL A 13 11.94 4.10 -0.86
N ALA A 14 11.22 3.98 -1.98
CA ALA A 14 10.77 5.15 -2.76
C ALA A 14 9.86 6.06 -1.93
N LEU A 15 8.90 5.49 -1.20
CA LEU A 15 8.02 6.24 -0.32
C LEU A 15 8.80 6.91 0.81
N ARG A 16 9.69 6.16 1.45
CA ARG A 16 10.50 6.69 2.55
C ARG A 16 11.37 7.86 2.11
N LYS A 17 11.97 7.74 0.94
CA LYS A 17 12.80 8.81 0.36
C LYS A 17 11.99 10.08 0.15
N TYR A 18 10.82 9.96 -0.45
CA TYR A 18 9.93 11.10 -0.68
C TYR A 18 9.56 11.79 0.63
N ILE A 19 9.10 11.02 1.60
CA ILE A 19 8.66 11.56 2.90
C ILE A 19 9.82 12.27 3.60
N LYS A 20 11.00 11.66 3.60
CA LYS A 20 12.19 12.23 4.22
C LYS A 20 12.62 13.53 3.54
N ASP A 21 12.65 13.53 2.20
CA ASP A 21 13.08 14.70 1.42
C ASP A 21 12.11 15.89 1.62
N LYS A 22 10.85 15.62 1.87
CA LYS A 22 9.85 16.65 2.12
C LYS A 22 9.68 17.02 3.60
N GLY A 23 10.39 16.34 4.49
CA GLY A 23 10.23 16.54 5.93
C GLY A 23 8.83 16.16 6.43
N GLY A 24 8.19 15.16 5.78
CA GLY A 24 6.84 14.74 6.11
C GLY A 24 6.76 13.93 7.39
N LYS A 25 5.55 13.84 7.94
CA LYS A 25 5.29 13.16 9.21
C LYS A 25 4.93 11.69 9.08
N CYS A 26 4.57 11.24 7.89
CA CYS A 26 4.16 9.85 7.68
C CYS A 26 5.34 8.91 7.79
N LYS A 27 5.09 7.71 8.29
CA LYS A 27 6.09 6.65 8.37
C LYS A 27 5.69 5.46 7.52
N VAL A 28 6.69 4.82 6.91
CA VAL A 28 6.52 3.62 6.09
C VAL A 28 6.79 2.40 6.96
N PHE A 29 5.90 1.44 6.89
CA PHE A 29 6.07 0.15 7.55
C PHE A 29 5.92 -0.98 6.53
N MET A 30 6.45 -2.13 6.89
CA MET A 30 6.39 -3.34 6.07
C MET A 30 5.96 -4.53 6.91
N SER A 31 5.40 -5.55 6.23
CA SER A 31 5.17 -6.85 6.85
C SER A 31 6.48 -7.40 7.47
N PRO A 32 6.46 -8.09 8.61
CA PRO A 32 5.29 -8.51 9.39
C PRO A 32 4.99 -7.56 10.56
N VAL A 33 4.24 -6.53 10.31
CA VAL A 33 3.73 -5.67 11.37
C VAL A 33 2.22 -5.85 11.45
N ASP A 34 1.72 -6.13 12.64
CA ASP A 34 0.28 -6.30 12.87
C ASP A 34 -0.43 -4.95 12.82
N VAL A 35 -1.50 -4.90 12.05
CA VAL A 35 -2.40 -3.75 11.99
C VAL A 35 -3.77 -4.20 12.49
N GLN A 36 -4.21 -3.65 13.60
CA GLN A 36 -5.55 -3.84 14.15
C GLN A 36 -6.48 -2.82 13.49
N LEU A 37 -7.06 -3.24 12.36
CA LEU A 37 -7.61 -2.33 11.38
C LEU A 37 -8.82 -1.54 11.89
N ASP A 38 -9.76 -2.21 12.55
CA ASP A 38 -11.02 -1.61 12.99
C ASP A 38 -11.04 -1.25 14.47
N LYS A 39 -9.88 -1.24 15.11
CA LYS A 39 -9.77 -1.03 16.57
C LYS A 39 -10.60 -2.03 17.38
N ASP A 40 -10.74 -3.22 16.84
CA ASP A 40 -11.33 -4.37 17.52
C ASP A 40 -10.26 -5.45 17.72
N ASP A 41 -10.59 -6.52 18.40
CA ASP A 41 -9.66 -7.63 18.63
C ASP A 41 -9.75 -8.70 17.54
N LYS A 42 -10.47 -8.43 16.45
CA LYS A 42 -10.83 -9.44 15.45
C LYS A 42 -10.23 -9.20 14.08
N THR A 43 -10.03 -7.95 13.68
CA THR A 43 -9.59 -7.61 12.34
C THR A 43 -8.12 -7.24 12.34
N MET A 44 -7.27 -8.26 12.16
CA MET A 44 -5.83 -8.12 12.11
C MET A 44 -5.32 -8.40 10.71
N VAL A 45 -4.51 -7.49 10.17
CA VAL A 45 -3.88 -7.66 8.86
C VAL A 45 -2.38 -7.36 8.97
N GLN A 46 -1.61 -7.87 8.02
CA GLN A 46 -0.17 -7.60 7.89
C GLN A 46 0.13 -7.19 6.46
N PRO A 47 -0.17 -5.93 6.09
CA PRO A 47 0.05 -5.49 4.71
C PRO A 47 1.53 -5.51 4.33
N ASP A 48 1.81 -5.71 3.05
CA ASP A 48 3.20 -5.77 2.56
C ASP A 48 3.93 -4.44 2.80
N VAL A 49 3.30 -3.33 2.42
CA VAL A 49 3.81 -1.97 2.66
C VAL A 49 2.64 -1.08 3.04
N PHE A 50 2.82 -0.22 4.02
CA PHE A 50 1.77 0.73 4.39
C PHE A 50 2.33 2.00 5.01
N LEU A 51 1.54 3.07 4.95
CA LEU A 51 1.88 4.37 5.52
C LEU A 51 0.95 4.72 6.67
N VAL A 52 1.54 5.25 7.73
CA VAL A 52 0.79 5.78 8.87
C VAL A 52 1.24 7.22 9.10
N CYS A 53 0.31 8.17 9.03
CA CYS A 53 0.58 9.60 9.19
C CYS A 53 0.28 10.09 10.60
N ASP A 54 -0.60 9.41 11.33
CA ASP A 54 -0.90 9.69 12.75
C ASP A 54 -0.13 8.70 13.63
N GLN A 55 0.97 9.15 14.23
CA GLN A 55 1.83 8.27 15.02
C GLN A 55 1.20 7.83 16.34
N SER A 56 0.09 8.42 16.77
CA SER A 56 -0.63 7.94 17.94
C SER A 56 -1.21 6.53 17.74
N LYS A 57 -1.33 6.08 16.48
CA LYS A 57 -1.76 4.72 16.15
C LYS A 57 -0.69 3.66 16.42
N ASN A 58 0.57 4.07 16.53
CA ASN A 58 1.68 3.16 16.81
C ASN A 58 1.77 2.90 18.29
N THR A 59 1.41 1.68 18.72
CA THR A 59 1.44 1.27 20.14
C THR A 59 2.81 0.71 20.55
N GLY A 60 3.75 0.60 19.61
CA GLY A 60 5.02 -0.09 19.81
C GLY A 60 4.94 -1.59 19.58
N ARG A 61 3.75 -2.18 19.67
CA ARG A 61 3.49 -3.62 19.44
C ARG A 61 2.74 -3.87 18.14
N CYS A 62 1.87 -2.95 17.77
CA CYS A 62 1.10 -3.02 16.55
C CYS A 62 0.68 -1.61 16.12
N ILE A 63 0.07 -1.51 14.95
CA ILE A 63 -0.65 -0.31 14.55
C ILE A 63 -2.11 -0.51 14.89
N TYR A 64 -2.66 0.41 15.67
CA TYR A 64 -4.05 0.34 16.14
C TYR A 64 -4.88 1.39 15.42
N GLY A 65 -5.64 0.95 14.43
CA GLY A 65 -6.43 1.79 13.54
C GLY A 65 -5.97 1.68 12.08
N ALA A 66 -6.68 2.35 11.19
CA ALA A 66 -6.43 2.28 9.76
C ALA A 66 -5.15 3.02 9.37
N PRO A 67 -4.27 2.41 8.56
CA PRO A 67 -3.23 3.13 7.85
C PRO A 67 -3.83 4.14 6.86
N ASP A 68 -3.03 5.11 6.46
CA ASP A 68 -3.45 6.08 5.45
C ASP A 68 -3.39 5.49 4.04
N MET A 69 -2.42 4.61 3.79
CA MET A 69 -2.22 3.95 2.51
C MET A 69 -1.76 2.51 2.75
N VAL A 70 -2.28 1.60 1.95
CA VAL A 70 -1.91 0.18 1.99
C VAL A 70 -1.49 -0.28 0.59
N ILE A 71 -0.40 -1.03 0.49
CA ILE A 71 0.07 -1.61 -0.76
C ILE A 71 0.28 -3.11 -0.54
N GLU A 72 -0.38 -3.90 -1.38
CA GLU A 72 -0.22 -5.35 -1.40
C GLU A 72 0.45 -5.76 -2.71
N VAL A 73 1.54 -6.52 -2.60
CA VAL A 73 2.21 -7.12 -3.74
C VAL A 73 1.70 -8.54 -3.88
N THR A 74 1.08 -8.86 -5.02
CA THR A 74 0.33 -10.11 -5.13
C THR A 74 1.14 -11.25 -5.72
N SER A 75 0.79 -12.47 -5.30
CA SER A 75 1.20 -13.70 -5.98
C SER A 75 0.02 -14.30 -6.74
N PRO A 76 0.28 -15.16 -7.75
CA PRO A 76 -0.78 -15.81 -8.51
C PRO A 76 -1.77 -16.62 -7.67
N SER A 77 -1.35 -17.13 -6.52
CA SER A 77 -2.18 -17.98 -5.65
C SER A 77 -3.20 -17.22 -4.82
N THR A 78 -3.03 -15.91 -4.62
CA THR A 78 -3.88 -15.12 -3.71
C THR A 78 -4.88 -14.23 -4.44
N ARG A 79 -4.85 -14.21 -5.78
CA ARG A 79 -5.48 -13.14 -6.58
C ARG A 79 -6.99 -13.00 -6.52
N LYS A 80 -7.77 -14.07 -6.39
CA LYS A 80 -9.21 -13.94 -6.61
C LYS A 80 -10.06 -13.84 -5.36
N LYS A 81 -9.64 -14.49 -4.28
CA LYS A 81 -10.45 -14.57 -3.06
C LYS A 81 -10.22 -13.41 -2.11
N ASP A 82 -9.00 -12.83 -2.15
CA ASP A 82 -8.60 -11.89 -1.10
C ASP A 82 -8.87 -10.44 -1.44
N PHE A 83 -8.91 -10.07 -2.74
CA PHE A 83 -8.99 -8.66 -3.10
C PHE A 83 -10.32 -7.99 -2.76
N GLY A 84 -11.43 -8.62 -3.11
CA GLY A 84 -12.75 -8.06 -2.79
C GLY A 84 -12.97 -7.95 -1.29
N LYS A 85 -12.57 -8.98 -0.56
CA LYS A 85 -12.71 -9.02 0.89
C LYS A 85 -11.78 -8.02 1.58
N LYS A 86 -10.53 -7.93 1.13
CA LYS A 86 -9.56 -6.95 1.66
C LYS A 86 -9.99 -5.53 1.33
N LEU A 87 -10.42 -5.29 0.09
CA LEU A 87 -10.89 -3.97 -0.30
C LEU A 87 -12.03 -3.51 0.62
N GLY A 88 -13.03 -4.36 0.85
CA GLY A 88 -14.13 -4.04 1.74
C GLY A 88 -13.66 -3.68 3.14
N LYS A 89 -12.72 -4.42 3.70
CA LYS A 89 -12.16 -4.14 5.02
C LYS A 89 -11.43 -2.81 5.07
N TYR A 90 -10.62 -2.50 4.06
CA TYR A 90 -9.90 -1.24 4.00
C TYR A 90 -10.84 -0.04 3.82
N VAL A 91 -11.86 -0.19 2.98
CA VAL A 91 -12.92 0.83 2.82
C VAL A 91 -13.60 1.10 4.17
N ASP A 92 -14.07 0.05 4.84
CA ASP A 92 -14.81 0.18 6.09
C ASP A 92 -13.97 0.80 7.21
N ALA A 93 -12.67 0.53 7.21
CA ALA A 93 -11.76 1.05 8.22
C ALA A 93 -11.34 2.51 7.98
N GLY A 94 -11.54 3.03 6.77
CA GLY A 94 -11.17 4.40 6.44
C GLY A 94 -9.78 4.59 5.85
N VAL A 95 -9.20 3.54 5.27
CA VAL A 95 -7.96 3.65 4.48
C VAL A 95 -8.21 4.56 3.29
N ARG A 96 -7.32 5.53 3.05
CA ARG A 96 -7.52 6.53 1.99
C ARG A 96 -7.07 6.06 0.61
N GLU A 97 -6.09 5.16 0.56
CA GLU A 97 -5.56 4.68 -0.72
C GLU A 97 -5.11 3.22 -0.58
N TYR A 98 -5.47 2.40 -1.56
CA TYR A 98 -5.13 0.98 -1.56
C TYR A 98 -4.60 0.58 -2.93
N TRP A 99 -3.38 0.05 -2.96
CA TRP A 99 -2.71 -0.41 -4.18
C TRP A 99 -2.59 -1.92 -4.19
N ILE A 100 -2.87 -2.51 -5.34
CA ILE A 100 -2.58 -3.91 -5.63
C ILE A 100 -1.54 -3.93 -6.74
N VAL A 101 -0.36 -4.44 -6.42
CA VAL A 101 0.73 -4.60 -7.40
C VAL A 101 0.69 -6.04 -7.89
N ASP A 102 0.15 -6.24 -9.09
CA ASP A 102 0.02 -7.55 -9.72
C ASP A 102 1.25 -7.82 -10.58
N VAL A 103 2.20 -8.53 -10.01
CA VAL A 103 3.51 -8.79 -10.64
C VAL A 103 3.36 -9.64 -11.90
N LYS A 104 2.52 -10.66 -11.85
CA LYS A 104 2.31 -11.57 -12.97
C LYS A 104 1.78 -10.84 -14.21
N ASN A 105 0.79 -9.99 -14.03
CA ASN A 105 0.15 -9.27 -15.13
C ASN A 105 0.77 -7.90 -15.38
N GLN A 106 1.81 -7.53 -14.63
CA GLN A 106 2.52 -6.26 -14.77
C GLN A 106 1.56 -5.07 -14.69
N LYS A 107 0.70 -5.08 -13.68
CA LYS A 107 -0.31 -4.05 -13.44
C LYS A 107 -0.22 -3.51 -12.03
N VAL A 108 -0.51 -2.23 -11.87
CA VAL A 108 -0.70 -1.60 -10.58
C VAL A 108 -2.13 -1.07 -10.54
N ILE A 109 -2.93 -1.60 -9.63
CA ILE A 109 -4.33 -1.21 -9.46
C ILE A 109 -4.38 -0.26 -8.27
N VAL A 110 -4.85 0.96 -8.51
CA VAL A 110 -4.90 2.00 -7.50
C VAL A 110 -6.36 2.31 -7.18
N TYR A 111 -6.75 2.07 -5.93
CA TYR A 111 -8.04 2.50 -5.41
C TYR A 111 -7.84 3.78 -4.61
N ASP A 112 -8.42 4.86 -5.09
CA ASP A 112 -8.52 6.10 -4.34
C ASP A 112 -9.82 6.04 -3.53
N LEU A 113 -9.70 5.82 -2.24
CA LEU A 113 -10.84 5.65 -1.34
C LEU A 113 -11.27 6.97 -0.70
N GLY A 114 -10.45 8.01 -0.83
CA GLY A 114 -10.75 9.33 -0.29
C GLY A 114 -10.82 9.33 1.25
N GLU A 115 -11.48 10.34 1.78
CA GLU A 115 -11.67 10.51 3.23
C GLU A 115 -13.12 10.25 3.66
N ASP A 116 -13.93 9.65 2.79
CA ASP A 116 -15.37 9.42 2.97
C ASP A 116 -15.73 7.93 2.99
N PHE A 117 -14.81 7.09 3.44
CA PHE A 117 -14.98 5.64 3.52
C PHE A 117 -15.36 5.04 2.15
N GLY A 118 -14.72 5.53 1.09
CA GLY A 118 -14.89 5.02 -0.24
C GLY A 118 -16.21 5.38 -0.92
N GLU A 119 -16.97 6.32 -0.37
CA GLU A 119 -18.26 6.73 -0.94
C GLU A 119 -18.10 7.25 -2.38
N ASN A 120 -17.03 8.00 -2.66
CA ASN A 120 -16.69 8.50 -3.99
C ASN A 120 -15.39 7.87 -4.48
N MET A 121 -15.23 6.58 -4.27
CA MET A 121 -14.02 5.86 -4.62
C MET A 121 -13.77 5.86 -6.14
N ASP A 122 -12.50 6.00 -6.50
CA ASP A 122 -12.05 5.95 -7.88
C ASP A 122 -11.06 4.80 -8.07
N LEU A 123 -10.96 4.30 -9.29
CA LEU A 123 -10.10 3.18 -9.64
C LEU A 123 -9.28 3.53 -10.86
N MET A 124 -7.95 3.40 -10.74
CA MET A 124 -7.01 3.59 -11.85
C MET A 124 -6.16 2.34 -12.02
N ILE A 125 -5.88 1.98 -13.27
CA ILE A 125 -5.01 0.84 -13.59
C ILE A 125 -3.82 1.36 -14.38
N TYR A 126 -2.62 1.06 -13.89
CA TYR A 126 -1.35 1.44 -14.52
C TYR A 126 -0.58 0.19 -14.95
N GLY A 127 0.27 0.31 -15.97
CA GLY A 127 1.29 -0.69 -16.25
C GLY A 127 2.48 -0.52 -15.30
N MET A 128 3.38 -1.50 -15.30
CA MET A 128 4.62 -1.42 -14.52
C MET A 128 5.80 -0.91 -15.37
N ASP A 129 5.52 -0.09 -16.37
CA ASP A 129 6.48 0.44 -17.32
C ASP A 129 6.68 1.96 -17.18
N GLY A 130 6.19 2.54 -16.11
CA GLY A 130 6.29 3.97 -15.89
C GLY A 130 6.04 4.34 -14.43
N GLU A 131 5.79 5.62 -14.22
CA GLU A 131 5.53 6.18 -12.89
C GLU A 131 4.06 6.07 -12.51
N VAL A 132 3.80 5.76 -11.23
CA VAL A 132 2.44 5.73 -10.68
C VAL A 132 2.35 6.79 -9.58
N PRO A 133 1.43 7.76 -9.72
CA PRO A 133 1.31 8.83 -8.73
C PRO A 133 0.64 8.34 -7.45
N VAL A 134 1.12 8.87 -6.32
CA VAL A 134 0.56 8.55 -5.00
C VAL A 134 -0.48 9.62 -4.66
N GLY A 135 -1.74 9.21 -4.57
CA GLY A 135 -2.88 10.13 -4.42
C GLY A 135 -2.90 10.88 -3.10
N ILE A 136 -2.48 10.26 -1.99
CA ILE A 136 -2.45 10.93 -0.69
C ILE A 136 -1.44 12.09 -0.63
N TYR A 137 -0.53 12.15 -1.61
CA TYR A 137 0.39 13.27 -1.79
C TYR A 137 0.05 14.09 -3.04
N ASP A 138 -1.20 14.05 -3.48
CA ASP A 138 -1.70 14.81 -4.63
C ASP A 138 -0.93 14.54 -5.93
N GLY A 139 -0.38 13.33 -6.06
CA GLY A 139 0.39 12.92 -7.22
C GLY A 139 1.81 13.49 -7.29
N GLU A 140 2.24 14.26 -6.31
CA GLU A 140 3.60 14.80 -6.25
C GLU A 140 4.64 13.70 -6.03
N CYS A 141 4.31 12.71 -5.18
CA CYS A 141 5.11 11.52 -5.01
C CYS A 141 4.75 10.53 -6.12
N LYS A 142 5.76 10.04 -6.84
CA LYS A 142 5.56 9.07 -7.91
C LYS A 142 6.47 7.87 -7.69
N ILE A 143 5.90 6.67 -7.84
CA ILE A 143 6.68 5.44 -7.74
C ILE A 143 7.07 5.01 -9.16
N ASP A 144 8.35 4.96 -9.43
CA ASP A 144 8.88 4.59 -10.76
C ASP A 144 8.98 3.07 -10.86
N PHE A 145 7.93 2.46 -11.41
CA PHE A 145 7.90 1.01 -11.59
C PHE A 145 8.82 0.52 -12.71
N GLU A 146 9.13 1.35 -13.68
CA GLU A 146 10.12 0.97 -14.70
C GLU A 146 11.48 0.73 -14.03
N GLU A 147 11.91 1.65 -13.16
CA GLU A 147 13.16 1.49 -12.42
C GLU A 147 13.10 0.26 -11.51
N ILE A 148 12.00 0.03 -10.81
CA ILE A 148 11.84 -1.12 -9.92
C ILE A 148 11.96 -2.43 -10.72
N VAL A 149 11.22 -2.55 -11.83
CA VAL A 149 11.24 -3.76 -12.68
C VAL A 149 12.66 -4.01 -13.20
N ASN A 150 13.36 -2.97 -13.63
CA ASN A 150 14.72 -3.10 -14.15
C ASN A 150 15.73 -3.53 -13.09
N SER A 151 15.44 -3.25 -11.82
CA SER A 151 16.35 -3.60 -10.70
C SER A 151 16.07 -4.99 -10.11
N VAL A 152 14.89 -5.56 -10.36
CA VAL A 152 14.48 -6.83 -9.77
C VAL A 152 14.85 -8.01 -10.68
N VAL A 153 15.51 -8.99 -10.09
CA VAL A 153 15.88 -10.22 -10.80
C VAL A 153 14.68 -11.15 -10.88
N ASN A 154 14.50 -11.82 -12.02
CA ASN A 154 13.44 -12.83 -12.25
C ASN A 154 12.01 -12.26 -12.26
N ILE A 155 11.85 -11.06 -12.76
CA ILE A 155 10.52 -10.47 -12.90
C ILE A 155 9.87 -10.77 -14.28
#